data_b975b3ade3f29e0c2a0d39582abb6c72
#
_entry.id   b975b3ade3f29e0c2a0d39582abb6c72
#
_cell.length_a   1.000
_cell.length_b   1.000
_cell.length_c   1.000
_cell.angle_alpha   90.00
_cell.angle_beta   90.00
_cell.angle_gamma   90.00
#
_symmetry.space_group_name_H-M   'P 1'
#
loop_
_entity.id
_entity.type
_entity.pdbx_description
1 polymer ?
#
loop_
_entity_poly.entity_id
_entity_poly.type
_entity_poly.pdbx_seq_one_letter_code
_entity_poly.pdbx_strand_id
1 'polypeptide(L)'
;MTEVFLMDERLFKLLGNADGTPIVDAAGWLRRADEYAALIERCMLGSAPVDHAVRGETISRRPALEGRALYEIVEIHYGPHLRYSFLAHIMRPARPGRFPAITFNMFTQSYGCPRAADAIERGYVIAMFDKEQLFHDQRTHRTDACDAYPGCDWGAIRIWAWGHSKLIDYLEGQDYVDTGRFVATGHSRGGKAALAAGAYDARIAVTAPINSGCGGAGCFRVLGDRAGENGDPLREESLGRIAAVFPHWWRKGFERYGNMEPPHAPGPEHALPFDLHALKALVAPRALFSVEGLDDAWANPYGTYLTWQAAQPVFDLLGAGENNCVMYREGGHAFGEEDWGYLLDFCDWRFFGKGEPYWNNGARCLG
;
A
#
# COMPACT_ATOMS: atom_id res chain seq x y z
N MET A 1 19.63 -16.36 -20.65
CA MET A 1 20.59 -16.45 -19.54
C MET A 1 19.86 -15.89 -18.34
N THR A 2 19.55 -16.73 -17.36
CA THR A 2 18.89 -16.30 -16.13
C THR A 2 19.95 -15.59 -15.30
N GLU A 3 19.92 -14.27 -15.24
CA GLU A 3 20.75 -13.53 -14.29
C GLU A 3 20.39 -14.00 -12.89
N VAL A 4 21.33 -14.64 -12.22
CA VAL A 4 21.21 -14.97 -10.80
C VAL A 4 21.44 -13.65 -10.07
N PHE A 5 20.35 -12.94 -9.79
CA PHE A 5 20.40 -11.75 -8.94
C PHE A 5 20.78 -12.21 -7.53
N LEU A 6 21.97 -11.82 -7.09
CA LEU A 6 22.42 -12.02 -5.71
C LEU A 6 21.52 -11.16 -4.82
N MET A 7 20.78 -11.79 -3.90
CA MET A 7 20.04 -11.06 -2.87
C MET A 7 21.01 -10.20 -2.06
N ASP A 8 20.62 -8.97 -1.77
CA ASP A 8 21.39 -8.11 -0.87
C ASP A 8 21.44 -8.75 0.52
N GLU A 9 22.66 -9.04 1.01
CA GLU A 9 22.87 -9.73 2.29
C GLU A 9 22.37 -8.94 3.51
N ARG A 10 22.08 -7.65 3.33
CA ARG A 10 21.50 -6.80 4.37
C ARG A 10 20.01 -7.09 4.61
N LEU A 11 19.32 -7.73 3.66
CA LEU A 11 17.96 -8.22 3.83
C LEU A 11 17.96 -9.73 4.09
N PHE A 12 17.22 -10.15 5.09
CA PHE A 12 17.16 -11.58 5.45
C PHE A 12 16.23 -12.37 4.54
N LYS A 13 16.45 -13.68 4.46
CA LYS A 13 15.63 -14.59 3.64
C LYS A 13 14.29 -14.86 4.32
N LEU A 14 13.17 -14.65 3.60
CA LEU A 14 11.82 -14.90 4.11
C LEU A 14 11.50 -16.39 4.25
N LEU A 15 12.04 -17.23 3.36
CA LEU A 15 11.79 -18.67 3.32
C LEU A 15 12.70 -19.44 4.28
N GLY A 16 12.78 -18.96 5.53
CA GLY A 16 13.46 -19.59 6.63
C GLY A 16 12.61 -19.60 7.89
N ASN A 17 12.54 -20.74 8.56
CA ASN A 17 11.96 -20.86 9.90
C ASN A 17 12.84 -20.18 10.96
N ALA A 18 12.33 -19.96 12.15
CA ALA A 18 13.09 -19.38 13.27
C ALA A 18 14.31 -20.22 13.69
N ASP A 19 14.30 -21.53 13.45
CA ASP A 19 15.40 -22.48 13.70
C ASP A 19 16.40 -22.56 12.54
N GLY A 20 16.21 -21.77 11.48
CA GLY A 20 17.06 -21.75 10.28
C GLY A 20 16.73 -22.82 9.24
N THR A 21 15.75 -23.69 9.48
CA THR A 21 15.33 -24.68 8.46
C THR A 21 14.60 -24.00 7.31
N PRO A 22 14.80 -24.45 6.05
CA PRO A 22 14.15 -23.84 4.88
C PRO A 22 12.66 -24.12 4.85
N ILE A 23 11.88 -23.14 4.36
CA ILE A 23 10.48 -23.29 4.00
C ILE A 23 10.44 -23.65 2.52
N VAL A 24 9.83 -24.80 2.21
CA VAL A 24 9.86 -25.38 0.85
C VAL A 24 8.48 -25.55 0.23
N ASP A 25 7.41 -25.23 0.95
CA ASP A 25 6.03 -25.38 0.48
C ASP A 25 5.11 -24.24 0.95
N ALA A 26 3.94 -24.16 0.33
CA ALA A 26 2.93 -23.15 0.62
C ALA A 26 2.43 -23.22 2.08
N ALA A 27 2.30 -24.41 2.65
CA ALA A 27 1.81 -24.58 4.02
C ALA A 27 2.83 -24.05 5.05
N GLY A 28 4.12 -24.26 4.80
CA GLY A 28 5.20 -23.68 5.58
C GLY A 28 5.21 -22.15 5.49
N TRP A 29 5.03 -21.63 4.28
CA TRP A 29 4.93 -20.18 4.12
C TRP A 29 3.72 -19.59 4.83
N LEU A 30 2.53 -20.17 4.73
CA LEU A 30 1.34 -19.64 5.40
C LEU A 30 1.53 -19.48 6.91
N ARG A 31 2.13 -20.48 7.58
CA ARG A 31 2.48 -20.36 9.02
C ARG A 31 3.46 -19.22 9.27
N ARG A 32 4.47 -19.09 8.41
CA ARG A 32 5.46 -18.01 8.53
C ARG A 32 4.88 -16.64 8.23
N ALA A 33 3.94 -16.55 7.31
CA ALA A 33 3.21 -15.32 7.00
C ALA A 33 2.42 -14.82 8.21
N ASP A 34 1.71 -15.71 8.93
CA ASP A 34 1.02 -15.36 10.18
C ASP A 34 1.98 -14.82 11.24
N GLU A 35 3.18 -15.41 11.35
CA GLU A 35 4.22 -14.91 12.26
C GLU A 35 4.71 -13.52 11.85
N TYR A 36 4.98 -13.26 10.56
CA TYR A 36 5.37 -11.95 10.07
C TYR A 36 4.25 -10.92 10.25
N ALA A 37 3.02 -11.27 9.94
CA ALA A 37 1.87 -10.39 10.15
C ALA A 37 1.77 -9.96 11.62
N ALA A 38 1.84 -10.92 12.56
CA ALA A 38 1.82 -10.65 13.99
C ALA A 38 3.04 -9.83 14.47
N LEU A 39 4.24 -10.06 13.89
CA LEU A 39 5.44 -9.29 14.20
C LEU A 39 5.31 -7.83 13.75
N ILE A 40 4.83 -7.62 12.53
CA ILE A 40 4.64 -6.28 11.94
C ILE A 40 3.58 -5.51 12.73
N GLU A 41 2.46 -6.13 13.08
CA GLU A 41 1.45 -5.50 13.97
C GLU A 41 2.05 -5.15 15.33
N ARG A 42 2.66 -6.10 16.00
CA ARG A 42 3.21 -5.90 17.34
C ARG A 42 4.33 -4.86 17.39
N CYS A 43 5.16 -4.75 16.37
CA CYS A 43 6.31 -3.85 16.38
C CYS A 43 6.03 -2.50 15.73
N MET A 44 5.25 -2.45 14.62
CA MET A 44 5.17 -1.28 13.74
C MET A 44 3.76 -0.70 13.59
N LEU A 45 2.80 -1.50 13.13
CA LEU A 45 1.50 -1.00 12.68
C LEU A 45 0.45 -0.90 13.79
N GLY A 46 0.53 -1.78 14.79
CA GLY A 46 -0.56 -2.03 15.74
C GLY A 46 -1.70 -2.86 15.12
N SER A 47 -2.59 -3.35 15.98
CA SER A 47 -3.68 -4.23 15.59
C SER A 47 -4.94 -3.44 15.25
N ALA A 48 -5.58 -3.78 14.13
CA ALA A 48 -6.88 -3.22 13.75
C ALA A 48 -8.04 -4.06 14.33
N PRO A 49 -9.23 -3.44 14.54
CA PRO A 49 -10.40 -4.19 14.98
C PRO A 49 -10.89 -5.13 13.88
N VAL A 50 -11.41 -6.28 14.29
CA VAL A 50 -12.15 -7.21 13.42
C VAL A 50 -13.62 -6.80 13.47
N ASP A 51 -14.00 -5.87 12.62
CA ASP A 51 -15.37 -5.36 12.54
C ASP A 51 -15.67 -4.99 11.07
N HIS A 52 -16.61 -5.71 10.46
CA HIS A 52 -17.04 -5.51 9.08
C HIS A 52 -18.37 -4.73 8.98
N ALA A 53 -18.99 -4.37 10.10
CA ALA A 53 -20.25 -3.66 10.09
C ALA A 53 -20.08 -2.25 9.51
N VAL A 54 -20.85 -1.96 8.48
CA VAL A 54 -20.95 -0.63 7.87
C VAL A 54 -22.38 -0.34 7.41
N ARG A 55 -22.72 0.95 7.35
CA ARG A 55 -23.95 1.42 6.70
C ARG A 55 -23.58 2.64 5.86
N GLY A 56 -23.89 2.60 4.57
CA GLY A 56 -23.73 3.75 3.68
C GLY A 56 -25.01 4.56 3.56
N GLU A 57 -24.88 5.88 3.58
CA GLU A 57 -25.95 6.81 3.29
C GLU A 57 -25.52 7.72 2.13
N THR A 58 -26.24 7.66 1.00
CA THR A 58 -25.93 8.49 -0.16
C THR A 58 -26.36 9.92 0.10
N ILE A 59 -25.39 10.82 0.31
CA ILE A 59 -25.63 12.25 0.53
C ILE A 59 -25.94 12.95 -0.80
N SER A 60 -25.25 12.57 -1.88
CA SER A 60 -25.40 13.21 -3.18
C SER A 60 -25.14 12.20 -4.30
N ARG A 61 -25.91 12.34 -5.38
CA ARG A 61 -25.73 11.57 -6.62
C ARG A 61 -25.98 12.48 -7.81
N ARG A 62 -25.04 12.49 -8.76
CA ARG A 62 -25.18 13.29 -9.98
C ARG A 62 -24.50 12.60 -11.18
N PRO A 63 -24.95 12.87 -12.41
CA PRO A 63 -24.21 12.51 -13.59
C PRO A 63 -22.84 13.19 -13.64
N ALA A 64 -21.86 12.49 -14.20
CA ALA A 64 -20.52 12.99 -14.46
C ALA A 64 -20.05 12.52 -15.84
N LEU A 65 -18.96 13.11 -16.35
CA LEU A 65 -18.37 12.76 -17.64
C LEU A 65 -19.43 12.73 -18.78
N GLU A 66 -20.23 13.78 -18.87
CA GLU A 66 -21.29 13.91 -19.88
C GLU A 66 -22.34 12.77 -19.86
N GLY A 67 -22.63 12.26 -18.65
CA GLY A 67 -23.58 11.17 -18.42
C GLY A 67 -23.00 9.76 -18.57
N ARG A 68 -21.73 9.60 -18.89
CA ARG A 68 -21.05 8.28 -18.96
C ARG A 68 -20.76 7.69 -17.57
N ALA A 69 -20.74 8.52 -16.54
CA ALA A 69 -20.54 8.13 -15.16
C ALA A 69 -21.64 8.63 -14.24
N LEU A 70 -21.77 7.97 -13.09
CA LEU A 70 -22.44 8.49 -11.90
C LEU A 70 -21.39 8.80 -10.85
N TYR A 71 -21.47 9.99 -10.26
CA TYR A 71 -20.65 10.41 -9.14
C TYR A 71 -21.52 10.49 -7.90
N GLU A 72 -21.10 9.81 -6.84
CA GLU A 72 -21.82 9.70 -5.59
C GLU A 72 -20.92 10.11 -4.43
N ILE A 73 -21.49 10.82 -3.46
CA ILE A 73 -20.90 11.05 -2.15
C ILE A 73 -21.70 10.20 -1.16
N VAL A 74 -21.03 9.30 -0.50
CA VAL A 74 -21.64 8.36 0.45
C VAL A 74 -20.98 8.56 1.82
N GLU A 75 -21.79 8.79 2.83
CA GLU A 75 -21.34 8.74 4.21
C GLU A 75 -21.34 7.29 4.69
N ILE A 76 -20.17 6.76 5.02
CA ILE A 76 -20.00 5.39 5.49
C ILE A 76 -19.86 5.40 6.99
N HIS A 77 -20.89 4.87 7.68
CA HIS A 77 -20.93 4.73 9.13
C HIS A 77 -20.24 3.43 9.56
N TYR A 78 -19.51 3.49 10.66
CA TYR A 78 -18.74 2.38 11.22
C TYR A 78 -18.68 2.43 12.76
N GLY A 79 -18.06 1.41 13.37
CA GLY A 79 -17.80 1.35 14.79
C GLY A 79 -19.01 1.00 15.64
N PRO A 80 -18.89 1.06 16.98
CA PRO A 80 -19.96 0.69 17.88
C PRO A 80 -21.25 1.47 17.60
N HIS A 81 -22.32 0.74 17.33
CA HIS A 81 -23.63 1.30 16.96
C HIS A 81 -23.61 2.20 15.71
N LEU A 82 -22.60 2.08 14.84
CA LEU A 82 -22.43 2.87 13.62
C LEU A 82 -22.44 4.38 13.86
N ARG A 83 -21.79 4.83 14.93
CA ARG A 83 -21.80 6.24 15.37
C ARG A 83 -20.78 7.13 14.68
N TYR A 84 -19.75 6.53 14.12
CA TYR A 84 -18.65 7.23 13.47
C TYR A 84 -18.81 7.11 11.95
N SER A 85 -18.31 8.07 11.22
CA SER A 85 -18.46 8.06 9.76
C SER A 85 -17.27 8.69 9.05
N PHE A 86 -17.14 8.39 7.77
CA PHE A 86 -16.28 9.10 6.82
C PHE A 86 -16.97 9.17 5.45
N LEU A 87 -16.55 10.11 4.64
CA LEU A 87 -17.10 10.30 3.30
C LEU A 87 -16.32 9.48 2.27
N ALA A 88 -17.05 8.74 1.46
CA ALA A 88 -16.55 8.11 0.23
C ALA A 88 -17.07 8.87 -0.99
N HIS A 89 -16.16 9.13 -1.92
CA HIS A 89 -16.44 9.72 -3.23
C HIS A 89 -16.33 8.63 -4.28
N ILE A 90 -17.45 8.20 -4.84
CA ILE A 90 -17.53 7.06 -5.75
C ILE A 90 -17.91 7.54 -7.14
N MET A 91 -17.06 7.24 -8.12
CA MET A 91 -17.37 7.43 -9.53
C MET A 91 -17.45 6.06 -10.19
N ARG A 92 -18.58 5.79 -10.88
CA ARG A 92 -18.81 4.51 -11.51
C ARG A 92 -19.41 4.65 -12.91
N PRO A 93 -19.23 3.66 -13.79
CA PRO A 93 -19.90 3.65 -15.08
C PRO A 93 -21.42 3.78 -14.93
N ALA A 94 -22.06 4.62 -15.76
CA ALA A 94 -23.52 4.79 -15.76
C ALA A 94 -24.26 3.63 -16.47
N ARG A 95 -23.52 2.73 -17.13
CA ARG A 95 -24.06 1.52 -17.79
C ARG A 95 -24.24 0.36 -16.82
N PRO A 96 -25.15 -0.59 -17.10
CA PRO A 96 -25.30 -1.80 -16.32
C PRO A 96 -24.03 -2.68 -16.36
N GLY A 97 -23.77 -3.42 -15.28
CA GLY A 97 -22.66 -4.35 -15.18
C GLY A 97 -22.09 -4.39 -13.77
N ARG A 98 -21.17 -5.35 -13.53
CA ARG A 98 -20.32 -5.39 -12.35
C ARG A 98 -18.90 -5.04 -12.76
N PHE A 99 -18.27 -4.17 -12.00
CA PHE A 99 -17.00 -3.56 -12.36
C PHE A 99 -15.97 -3.75 -11.23
N PRO A 100 -14.69 -4.00 -11.55
CA PRO A 100 -13.62 -3.89 -10.59
C PRO A 100 -13.64 -2.54 -9.88
N ALA A 101 -13.28 -2.51 -8.60
CA ALA A 101 -13.28 -1.29 -7.83
C ALA A 101 -11.87 -0.94 -7.33
N ILE A 102 -11.41 0.26 -7.66
CA ILE A 102 -10.14 0.82 -7.20
C ILE A 102 -10.43 1.71 -5.98
N THR A 103 -9.94 1.29 -4.82
CA THR A 103 -10.00 2.09 -3.60
C THR A 103 -8.74 2.94 -3.50
N PHE A 104 -8.92 4.23 -3.23
CA PHE A 104 -7.85 5.20 -3.16
C PHE A 104 -8.00 6.10 -1.94
N ASN A 105 -6.98 6.14 -1.08
CA ASN A 105 -6.92 7.08 0.03
C ASN A 105 -6.25 8.39 -0.41
N MET A 106 -6.86 9.51 -0.09
CA MET A 106 -6.41 10.83 -0.53
C MET A 106 -6.26 11.82 0.63
N PHE A 107 -5.78 13.00 0.31
CA PHE A 107 -5.78 14.17 1.19
C PHE A 107 -7.03 15.02 0.94
N THR A 108 -7.52 15.70 1.97
CA THR A 108 -8.71 16.57 1.99
C THR A 108 -8.82 17.56 0.81
N GLN A 109 -7.70 17.91 0.18
CA GLN A 109 -7.68 18.94 -0.88
C GLN A 109 -7.49 18.37 -2.30
N SER A 110 -7.42 17.05 -2.47
CA SER A 110 -7.07 16.42 -3.74
C SER A 110 -8.14 15.42 -4.18
N TYR A 111 -9.38 15.87 -4.31
CA TYR A 111 -10.47 15.03 -4.83
C TYR A 111 -10.35 14.87 -6.35
N GLY A 112 -9.48 13.98 -6.80
CA GLY A 112 -9.36 13.73 -8.23
C GLY A 112 -8.53 12.50 -8.57
N CYS A 113 -9.06 11.72 -9.48
CA CYS A 113 -8.30 10.76 -10.26
C CYS A 113 -8.00 11.42 -11.60
N PRO A 114 -6.74 11.72 -11.95
CA PRO A 114 -6.41 12.38 -13.22
C PRO A 114 -6.92 11.64 -14.45
N ARG A 115 -7.03 10.30 -14.36
CA ARG A 115 -7.56 9.43 -15.44
C ARG A 115 -8.94 8.88 -15.15
N ALA A 116 -9.78 9.60 -14.42
CA ALA A 116 -11.12 9.13 -14.09
C ALA A 116 -11.95 8.76 -15.33
N ALA A 117 -11.89 9.56 -16.39
CA ALA A 117 -12.61 9.28 -17.64
C ALA A 117 -12.14 7.95 -18.27
N ASP A 118 -10.83 7.75 -18.38
CA ASP A 118 -10.22 6.51 -18.91
C ASP A 118 -10.63 5.29 -18.05
N ALA A 119 -10.52 5.41 -16.73
CA ALA A 119 -10.91 4.34 -15.81
C ALA A 119 -12.39 3.96 -15.96
N ILE A 120 -13.29 4.94 -16.09
CA ILE A 120 -14.73 4.70 -16.28
C ILE A 120 -15.00 4.04 -17.64
N GLU A 121 -14.32 4.47 -18.71
CA GLU A 121 -14.46 3.88 -20.05
C GLU A 121 -13.98 2.43 -20.08
N ARG A 122 -12.87 2.12 -19.41
CA ARG A 122 -12.37 0.75 -19.23
C ARG A 122 -13.27 -0.10 -18.33
N GLY A 123 -14.20 0.52 -17.59
CA GLY A 123 -15.17 -0.18 -16.75
C GLY A 123 -14.68 -0.40 -15.32
N TYR A 124 -14.01 0.57 -14.73
CA TYR A 124 -13.65 0.57 -13.32
C TYR A 124 -14.55 1.47 -12.50
N VAL A 125 -14.78 1.11 -11.25
CA VAL A 125 -15.28 1.99 -10.20
C VAL A 125 -14.07 2.64 -9.54
N ILE A 126 -14.07 3.96 -9.37
CA ILE A 126 -13.12 4.69 -8.55
C ILE A 126 -13.81 5.07 -7.24
N ALA A 127 -13.32 4.53 -6.14
CA ALA A 127 -13.86 4.81 -4.80
C ALA A 127 -12.76 5.44 -3.94
N MET A 128 -12.95 6.70 -3.60
CA MET A 128 -11.97 7.52 -2.90
C MET A 128 -12.46 7.88 -1.51
N PHE A 129 -11.57 7.95 -0.53
CA PHE A 129 -11.87 8.46 0.80
C PHE A 129 -10.76 9.35 1.33
N ASP A 130 -11.14 10.33 2.13
CA ASP A 130 -10.18 11.16 2.84
C ASP A 130 -9.71 10.45 4.10
N LYS A 131 -8.46 9.99 4.09
CA LYS A 131 -7.86 9.28 5.21
C LYS A 131 -7.84 10.10 6.51
N GLU A 132 -7.84 11.43 6.40
CA GLU A 132 -7.81 12.32 7.57
C GLU A 132 -9.13 12.37 8.32
N GLN A 133 -10.23 11.96 7.71
CA GLN A 133 -11.49 11.76 8.44
C GLN A 133 -11.46 10.53 9.37
N LEU A 134 -10.54 9.60 9.15
CA LEU A 134 -10.31 8.46 10.03
C LEU A 134 -9.24 8.77 11.08
N PHE A 135 -8.15 9.40 10.66
CA PHE A 135 -7.07 9.83 11.52
C PHE A 135 -6.33 11.02 10.91
N HIS A 136 -6.33 12.16 11.61
CA HIS A 136 -5.58 13.35 11.17
C HIS A 136 -4.09 13.08 11.13
N ASP A 137 -3.44 13.54 10.08
CA ASP A 137 -2.00 13.42 9.90
C ASP A 137 -1.22 14.43 10.76
N GLN A 138 -1.49 14.41 12.07
CA GLN A 138 -0.92 15.31 13.06
C GLN A 138 -0.64 14.57 14.37
N ARG A 139 0.42 14.99 15.06
CA ARG A 139 0.93 14.35 16.28
C ARG A 139 -0.04 14.35 17.49
N THR A 140 -1.01 15.24 17.53
CA THR A 140 -1.70 15.62 18.76
C THR A 140 -3.19 15.31 18.78
N HIS A 141 -3.78 14.79 17.73
CA HIS A 141 -5.20 14.55 17.67
C HIS A 141 -5.55 13.06 17.73
N ARG A 142 -6.31 12.67 18.75
CA ARG A 142 -7.13 11.46 18.66
C ARG A 142 -8.27 11.75 17.70
N THR A 143 -8.67 10.74 16.96
CA THR A 143 -9.71 10.84 15.96
C THR A 143 -10.75 9.77 16.17
N ASP A 144 -11.83 9.89 15.43
CA ASP A 144 -13.00 9.04 15.49
C ASP A 144 -12.67 7.54 15.48
N ALA A 145 -11.69 7.10 14.69
CA ALA A 145 -11.29 5.70 14.66
C ALA A 145 -10.68 5.23 15.99
N CYS A 146 -9.87 6.09 16.66
CA CYS A 146 -9.32 5.78 17.99
C CYS A 146 -10.38 5.77 19.08
N ASP A 147 -11.37 6.63 18.98
CA ASP A 147 -12.47 6.72 19.95
C ASP A 147 -13.50 5.59 19.73
N ALA A 148 -13.69 5.18 18.48
CA ALA A 148 -14.50 4.00 18.14
C ALA A 148 -13.91 2.70 18.70
N TYR A 149 -12.57 2.59 18.70
CA TYR A 149 -11.86 1.37 19.10
C TYR A 149 -10.71 1.66 20.07
N PRO A 150 -11.02 2.07 21.33
CA PRO A 150 -10.02 2.51 22.30
C PRO A 150 -9.07 1.40 22.77
N GLY A 151 -9.38 0.14 22.48
CA GLY A 151 -8.52 -1.01 22.76
C GLY A 151 -7.46 -1.28 21.71
N CYS A 152 -7.51 -0.61 20.54
CA CYS A 152 -6.52 -0.77 19.48
C CYS A 152 -5.32 0.15 19.71
N ASP A 153 -4.12 -0.39 19.50
CA ASP A 153 -2.85 0.33 19.68
C ASP A 153 -2.20 0.73 18.34
N TRP A 154 -3.03 0.91 17.33
CA TRP A 154 -2.64 1.16 15.95
C TRP A 154 -2.15 2.58 15.67
N GLY A 155 -1.22 2.71 14.71
CA GLY A 155 -0.80 3.98 14.16
C GLY A 155 -1.66 4.41 12.96
N ALA A 156 -1.48 5.66 12.52
CA ALA A 156 -2.24 6.25 11.42
C ALA A 156 -2.17 5.42 10.14
N ILE A 157 -0.99 4.87 9.78
CA ILE A 157 -0.85 4.02 8.58
C ILE A 157 -1.77 2.80 8.65
N ARG A 158 -1.90 2.17 9.82
CA ARG A 158 -2.80 1.03 10.00
C ARG A 158 -4.28 1.44 9.95
N ILE A 159 -4.63 2.60 10.52
CA ILE A 159 -5.98 3.17 10.47
C ILE A 159 -6.37 3.49 9.03
N TRP A 160 -5.48 4.12 8.27
CA TRP A 160 -5.73 4.43 6.85
C TRP A 160 -5.82 3.17 5.98
N ALA A 161 -5.01 2.14 6.28
CA ALA A 161 -5.14 0.82 5.65
C ALA A 161 -6.50 0.18 5.94
N TRP A 162 -6.94 0.22 7.19
CA TRP A 162 -8.26 -0.23 7.60
C TRP A 162 -9.40 0.57 6.94
N GLY A 163 -9.18 1.84 6.60
CA GLY A 163 -10.11 2.64 5.82
C GLY A 163 -10.42 2.05 4.44
N HIS A 164 -9.42 1.46 3.76
CA HIS A 164 -9.66 0.68 2.52
C HIS A 164 -10.61 -0.50 2.78
N SER A 165 -10.39 -1.24 3.87
CA SER A 165 -11.25 -2.38 4.24
C SER A 165 -12.69 -1.94 4.53
N LYS A 166 -12.89 -0.82 5.24
CA LYS A 166 -14.23 -0.27 5.49
C LYS A 166 -14.93 0.17 4.21
N LEU A 167 -14.20 0.77 3.28
CA LEU A 167 -14.75 1.10 1.98
C LEU A 167 -15.11 -0.15 1.19
N ILE A 168 -14.29 -1.20 1.24
CA ILE A 168 -14.59 -2.51 0.63
C ILE A 168 -15.81 -3.15 1.29
N ASP A 169 -15.95 -3.12 2.61
CA ASP A 169 -17.13 -3.62 3.33
C ASP A 169 -18.43 -2.99 2.78
N TYR A 170 -18.41 -1.70 2.48
CA TYR A 170 -19.55 -1.01 1.84
C TYR A 170 -19.73 -1.44 0.38
N LEU A 171 -18.64 -1.51 -0.39
CA LEU A 171 -18.67 -1.80 -1.83
C LEU A 171 -19.15 -3.24 -2.13
N GLU A 172 -18.87 -4.20 -1.26
CA GLU A 172 -19.36 -5.57 -1.39
C GLU A 172 -20.88 -5.67 -1.43
N GLY A 173 -21.59 -4.75 -0.79
CA GLY A 173 -23.03 -4.66 -0.83
C GLY A 173 -23.61 -3.99 -2.08
N GLN A 174 -22.78 -3.51 -3.03
CA GLN A 174 -23.23 -2.78 -4.20
C GLN A 174 -23.39 -3.72 -5.42
N ASP A 175 -24.53 -3.64 -6.10
CA ASP A 175 -24.88 -4.49 -7.24
C ASP A 175 -23.99 -4.28 -8.48
N TYR A 176 -23.33 -3.12 -8.58
CA TYR A 176 -22.43 -2.74 -9.66
C TYR A 176 -20.97 -3.10 -9.42
N VAL A 177 -20.62 -3.73 -8.31
CA VAL A 177 -19.23 -4.06 -7.97
C VAL A 177 -18.93 -5.54 -8.23
N ASP A 178 -17.80 -5.81 -8.88
CA ASP A 178 -17.19 -7.13 -8.96
C ASP A 178 -16.35 -7.37 -7.70
N THR A 179 -16.91 -8.11 -6.76
CA THR A 179 -16.30 -8.33 -5.44
C THR A 179 -15.04 -9.21 -5.45
N GLY A 180 -14.72 -9.83 -6.57
CA GLY A 180 -13.47 -10.56 -6.78
C GLY A 180 -12.30 -9.69 -7.28
N ARG A 181 -12.52 -8.38 -7.53
CA ARG A 181 -11.57 -7.52 -8.23
C ARG A 181 -11.41 -6.16 -7.56
N PHE A 182 -11.08 -6.17 -6.26
CA PHE A 182 -10.70 -4.96 -5.54
C PHE A 182 -9.24 -4.61 -5.76
N VAL A 183 -8.97 -3.32 -5.90
CA VAL A 183 -7.64 -2.74 -6.01
C VAL A 183 -7.47 -1.73 -4.88
N ALA A 184 -6.35 -1.78 -4.16
CA ALA A 184 -5.97 -0.71 -3.23
C ALA A 184 -4.75 0.04 -3.76
N THR A 185 -4.86 1.36 -3.86
CA THR A 185 -3.75 2.23 -4.27
C THR A 185 -3.66 3.48 -3.41
N GLY A 186 -2.53 4.14 -3.46
CA GLY A 186 -2.27 5.39 -2.77
C GLY A 186 -0.86 5.89 -3.03
N HIS A 187 -0.65 7.17 -2.80
CA HIS A 187 0.62 7.85 -3.03
C HIS A 187 1.34 8.13 -1.71
N SER A 188 2.67 8.00 -1.69
CA SER A 188 3.49 8.37 -0.55
C SER A 188 3.02 7.63 0.72
N ARG A 189 2.70 8.33 1.81
CA ARG A 189 2.09 7.75 3.02
C ARG A 189 0.76 7.01 2.74
N GLY A 190 0.02 7.44 1.73
CA GLY A 190 -1.15 6.71 1.24
C GLY A 190 -0.78 5.38 0.57
N GLY A 191 0.37 5.32 -0.10
CA GLY A 191 0.94 4.09 -0.64
C GLY A 191 1.39 3.11 0.46
N LYS A 192 1.95 3.64 1.58
CA LYS A 192 2.23 2.82 2.78
C LYS A 192 0.95 2.17 3.32
N ALA A 193 -0.14 2.96 3.38
CA ALA A 193 -1.45 2.46 3.82
C ALA A 193 -2.04 1.44 2.82
N ALA A 194 -1.93 1.67 1.51
CA ALA A 194 -2.39 0.74 0.49
C ALA A 194 -1.64 -0.61 0.55
N LEU A 195 -0.31 -0.59 0.78
CA LEU A 195 0.47 -1.81 0.96
C LEU A 195 0.04 -2.57 2.22
N ALA A 196 -0.15 -1.86 3.34
CA ALA A 196 -0.65 -2.46 4.56
C ALA A 196 -2.07 -3.01 4.37
N ALA A 197 -2.95 -2.31 3.64
CA ALA A 197 -4.29 -2.82 3.32
C ALA A 197 -4.20 -4.14 2.54
N GLY A 198 -3.40 -4.19 1.48
CA GLY A 198 -3.19 -5.41 0.70
C GLY A 198 -2.62 -6.57 1.51
N ALA A 199 -1.73 -6.30 2.46
CA ALA A 199 -1.15 -7.32 3.32
C ALA A 199 -2.17 -7.94 4.30
N TYR A 200 -3.13 -7.15 4.79
CA TYR A 200 -4.06 -7.57 5.84
C TYR A 200 -5.52 -7.78 5.40
N ASP A 201 -5.86 -7.45 4.15
CA ASP A 201 -7.20 -7.70 3.60
C ASP A 201 -7.10 -8.57 2.35
N ALA A 202 -7.46 -9.83 2.49
CA ALA A 202 -7.34 -10.83 1.43
C ALA A 202 -8.29 -10.58 0.24
N ARG A 203 -9.28 -9.71 0.38
CA ARG A 203 -10.21 -9.33 -0.71
C ARG A 203 -9.55 -8.44 -1.77
N ILE A 204 -8.44 -7.76 -1.41
CA ILE A 204 -7.71 -6.90 -2.32
C ILE A 204 -6.92 -7.76 -3.30
N ALA A 205 -7.37 -7.83 -4.53
CA ALA A 205 -6.76 -8.65 -5.59
C ALA A 205 -5.49 -8.00 -6.18
N VAL A 206 -5.42 -6.67 -6.21
CA VAL A 206 -4.25 -5.89 -6.65
C VAL A 206 -3.91 -4.85 -5.60
N THR A 207 -2.67 -4.84 -5.15
CA THR A 207 -2.12 -3.86 -4.22
C THR A 207 -1.10 -3.00 -4.95
N ALA A 208 -1.33 -1.69 -5.03
CA ALA A 208 -0.51 -0.79 -5.84
C ALA A 208 -0.02 0.43 -5.02
N PRO A 209 1.07 0.28 -4.24
CA PRO A 209 1.73 1.41 -3.58
C PRO A 209 2.51 2.25 -4.59
N ILE A 210 2.31 3.57 -4.60
CA ILE A 210 2.97 4.50 -5.52
C ILE A 210 3.91 5.42 -4.73
N ASN A 211 5.19 5.45 -5.09
CA ASN A 211 6.23 6.27 -4.43
C ASN A 211 6.12 6.21 -2.90
N SER A 212 6.00 5.00 -2.36
CA SER A 212 5.58 4.83 -0.96
C SER A 212 6.72 4.87 0.05
N GLY A 213 7.95 4.74 -0.38
CA GLY A 213 9.14 4.95 0.43
C GLY A 213 9.31 4.04 1.64
N CYS A 214 10.11 4.47 2.58
CA CYS A 214 10.39 3.80 3.83
C CYS A 214 9.10 3.60 4.68
N GLY A 215 8.85 2.38 5.14
CA GLY A 215 7.58 2.01 5.79
C GLY A 215 6.46 1.64 4.81
N GLY A 216 6.73 1.72 3.52
CA GLY A 216 5.92 1.26 2.40
C GLY A 216 6.67 0.24 1.56
N ALA A 217 6.88 0.52 0.26
CA ALA A 217 7.58 -0.38 -0.64
C ALA A 217 9.11 -0.37 -0.48
N GLY A 218 9.70 0.72 0.02
CA GLY A 218 11.13 0.84 0.31
C GLY A 218 11.55 0.06 1.55
N CYS A 219 12.87 -0.09 1.81
CA CYS A 219 13.35 -0.80 2.97
C CYS A 219 13.79 0.13 4.11
N PHE A 220 13.93 -0.43 5.32
CA PHE A 220 14.44 0.29 6.49
C PHE A 220 15.96 0.27 6.57
N ARG A 221 16.59 -0.86 6.17
CA ARG A 221 18.01 -1.14 6.41
C ARG A 221 18.95 -0.59 5.35
N VAL A 222 18.44 -0.32 4.17
CA VAL A 222 19.26 0.11 3.04
C VAL A 222 18.72 1.44 2.52
N LEU A 223 19.53 2.46 2.68
CA LEU A 223 19.33 3.75 2.03
C LEU A 223 20.19 3.79 0.76
N GLY A 224 19.74 4.48 -0.29
CA GLY A 224 20.53 4.64 -1.50
C GLY A 224 21.75 5.52 -1.24
N ASP A 225 22.88 5.21 -1.87
CA ASP A 225 24.11 6.01 -1.79
C ASP A 225 24.05 7.29 -2.64
N ARG A 226 22.88 7.68 -3.14
CA ARG A 226 22.73 8.91 -3.91
C ARG A 226 22.82 10.12 -2.98
N ALA A 227 24.07 10.48 -2.63
CA ALA A 227 24.36 11.80 -2.11
C ALA A 227 23.75 12.81 -3.08
N GLY A 228 22.86 13.67 -2.60
CA GLY A 228 22.33 14.74 -3.41
C GLY A 228 23.49 15.59 -3.95
N GLU A 229 23.25 16.33 -5.04
CA GLU A 229 24.24 17.22 -5.68
C GLU A 229 25.00 18.12 -4.70
N ASN A 230 24.53 18.26 -3.47
CA ASN A 230 25.13 19.06 -2.38
C ASN A 230 25.67 18.21 -1.21
N GLY A 231 25.78 16.88 -1.36
CA GLY A 231 26.33 16.02 -0.28
C GLY A 231 25.45 15.95 0.97
N ASP A 232 24.14 16.26 0.88
CA ASP A 232 23.21 16.12 2.00
C ASP A 232 22.81 14.64 2.19
N PRO A 233 23.35 13.94 3.19
CA PRO A 233 23.04 12.54 3.46
C PRO A 233 21.59 12.32 3.96
N LEU A 234 20.82 13.39 4.16
CA LEU A 234 19.48 13.35 4.76
C LEU A 234 18.35 13.43 3.72
N ARG A 235 18.61 13.21 2.44
CA ARG A 235 17.59 13.30 1.39
C ARG A 235 16.58 12.15 1.41
N GLU A 236 16.96 11.00 1.91
CA GLU A 236 16.11 9.81 1.89
C GLU A 236 15.27 9.67 3.15
N GLU A 237 14.08 9.13 2.96
CA GLU A 237 13.16 8.79 4.04
C GLU A 237 13.71 7.58 4.81
N SER A 238 14.35 7.82 5.95
CA SER A 238 14.80 6.77 6.85
C SER A 238 13.78 6.47 7.95
N LEU A 239 13.89 5.29 8.58
CA LEU A 239 13.05 4.95 9.74
C LEU A 239 13.20 5.97 10.87
N GLY A 240 14.43 6.39 11.18
CA GLY A 240 14.68 7.41 12.19
C GLY A 240 13.97 8.72 11.88
N ARG A 241 14.04 9.17 10.63
CA ARG A 241 13.41 10.41 10.20
C ARG A 241 11.89 10.35 10.26
N ILE A 242 11.27 9.29 9.72
CA ILE A 242 9.80 9.16 9.77
C ILE A 242 9.29 8.94 11.20
N ALA A 243 10.02 8.23 12.05
CA ALA A 243 9.66 8.05 13.44
C ALA A 243 9.77 9.36 14.24
N ALA A 244 10.74 10.22 13.94
CA ALA A 244 10.91 11.52 14.58
C ALA A 244 9.88 12.56 14.09
N VAL A 245 9.62 12.61 12.77
CA VAL A 245 8.72 13.61 12.16
C VAL A 245 7.26 13.19 12.28
N PHE A 246 6.97 11.90 12.10
CA PHE A 246 5.62 11.33 12.05
C PHE A 246 5.45 10.17 13.04
N PRO A 247 5.71 10.35 14.36
CA PRO A 247 5.59 9.27 15.35
C PRO A 247 4.17 8.68 15.42
N HIS A 248 3.15 9.45 15.06
CA HIS A 248 1.74 9.04 15.03
C HIS A 248 1.41 8.06 13.89
N TRP A 249 2.28 7.90 12.88
CA TRP A 249 2.07 6.92 11.82
C TRP A 249 2.15 5.49 12.32
N TRP A 250 2.88 5.27 13.40
CA TRP A 250 3.25 3.97 13.89
C TRP A 250 2.64 3.70 15.26
N ARG A 251 2.61 2.44 15.59
CA ARG A 251 2.34 2.00 16.95
C ARG A 251 3.37 2.63 17.91
N LYS A 252 2.88 3.06 19.08
CA LYS A 252 3.75 3.61 20.12
C LYS A 252 4.87 2.65 20.48
N GLY A 253 6.10 3.15 20.54
CA GLY A 253 7.31 2.38 20.82
C GLY A 253 8.07 1.94 19.57
N PHE A 254 7.52 2.15 18.36
CA PHE A 254 8.25 1.84 17.12
C PHE A 254 9.45 2.78 16.91
N GLU A 255 9.37 4.00 17.41
CA GLU A 255 10.43 5.01 17.34
C GLU A 255 11.78 4.53 17.90
N ARG A 256 11.79 3.55 18.79
CA ARG A 256 13.02 2.94 19.35
C ARG A 256 13.93 2.28 18.29
N TYR A 257 13.37 1.95 17.13
CA TYR A 257 14.11 1.36 16.02
C TYR A 257 14.63 2.43 15.04
N GLY A 258 14.32 3.70 15.27
CA GLY A 258 14.78 4.80 14.46
C GLY A 258 16.08 5.40 14.97
N ASN A 259 17.01 5.70 14.06
CA ASN A 259 18.22 6.47 14.34
C ASN A 259 18.26 7.69 13.43
N MET A 260 18.54 8.86 14.00
CA MET A 260 18.74 10.11 13.26
C MET A 260 20.19 10.30 12.80
N GLU A 261 21.11 9.43 13.24
CA GLU A 261 22.51 9.47 12.82
C GLU A 261 22.65 9.05 11.35
N PRO A 262 23.70 9.51 10.66
CA PRO A 262 23.92 9.17 9.25
C PRO A 262 24.00 7.65 9.01
N PRO A 263 23.56 7.16 7.85
CA PRO A 263 23.28 5.75 7.57
C PRO A 263 24.51 4.85 7.36
N HIS A 264 25.68 5.24 7.82
CA HIS A 264 26.94 4.52 7.55
C HIS A 264 27.30 3.43 8.58
N ALA A 265 26.50 3.27 9.63
CA ALA A 265 26.64 2.19 10.59
C ALA A 265 25.27 1.50 10.78
N PRO A 266 25.24 0.15 11.00
CA PRO A 266 24.01 -0.53 11.36
C PRO A 266 23.37 0.15 12.56
N GLY A 267 22.19 0.74 12.36
CA GLY A 267 21.42 1.42 13.40
C GLY A 267 20.42 0.49 14.08
N PRO A 268 19.56 1.05 14.97
CA PRO A 268 18.53 0.28 15.68
C PRO A 268 17.54 -0.44 14.76
N GLU A 269 17.36 0.01 13.51
CA GLU A 269 16.53 -0.64 12.48
C GLU A 269 16.98 -2.07 12.17
N HIS A 270 18.28 -2.39 12.38
CA HIS A 270 18.79 -3.75 12.23
C HIS A 270 18.31 -4.72 13.33
N ALA A 271 17.81 -4.19 14.46
CA ALA A 271 17.19 -5.00 15.50
C ALA A 271 15.72 -5.37 15.21
N LEU A 272 15.11 -4.81 14.15
CA LEU A 272 13.78 -5.24 13.73
C LEU A 272 13.81 -6.70 13.24
N PRO A 273 12.84 -7.53 13.64
CA PRO A 273 12.76 -8.92 13.19
C PRO A 273 12.17 -9.08 11.78
N PHE A 274 11.97 -7.98 11.06
CA PHE A 274 11.45 -7.91 9.68
C PHE A 274 12.00 -6.67 8.96
N ASP A 275 11.77 -6.61 7.65
CA ASP A 275 11.83 -5.42 6.83
C ASP A 275 10.67 -5.45 5.81
N LEU A 276 10.50 -4.44 4.98
CA LEU A 276 9.29 -4.23 4.18
C LEU A 276 9.07 -5.29 3.08
N HIS A 277 10.10 -6.05 2.70
CA HIS A 277 9.92 -7.24 1.85
C HIS A 277 9.03 -8.31 2.51
N ALA A 278 9.02 -8.41 3.85
CA ALA A 278 8.07 -9.26 4.57
C ALA A 278 6.63 -8.77 4.40
N LEU A 279 6.39 -7.44 4.52
CA LEU A 279 5.06 -6.86 4.30
C LEU A 279 4.59 -7.05 2.85
N LYS A 280 5.49 -6.90 1.86
CA LYS A 280 5.22 -7.22 0.45
C LYS A 280 4.84 -8.69 0.26
N ALA A 281 5.57 -9.60 0.88
CA ALA A 281 5.32 -11.02 0.77
C ALA A 281 3.98 -11.48 1.38
N LEU A 282 3.42 -10.73 2.33
CA LEU A 282 2.06 -10.98 2.86
C LEU A 282 0.96 -10.73 1.81
N VAL A 283 1.25 -10.01 0.73
CA VAL A 283 0.31 -9.84 -0.39
C VAL A 283 0.20 -11.12 -1.22
N ALA A 284 1.27 -11.91 -1.32
CA ALA A 284 1.30 -13.12 -2.13
C ALA A 284 0.21 -14.15 -1.71
N PRO A 285 -0.39 -14.89 -2.66
CA PRO A 285 -0.13 -14.94 -4.10
C PRO A 285 -0.85 -13.88 -4.95
N ARG A 286 -1.58 -12.94 -4.32
CA ARG A 286 -2.29 -11.84 -5.00
C ARG A 286 -1.29 -10.88 -5.65
N ALA A 287 -1.76 -9.98 -6.51
CA ALA A 287 -0.87 -9.11 -7.26
C ALA A 287 -0.40 -7.91 -6.42
N LEU A 288 0.90 -7.64 -6.50
CA LEU A 288 1.57 -6.45 -5.97
C LEU A 288 2.22 -5.69 -7.13
N PHE A 289 1.90 -4.41 -7.26
CA PHE A 289 2.42 -3.54 -8.31
C PHE A 289 2.94 -2.23 -7.74
N SER A 290 4.22 -2.15 -7.44
CA SER A 290 4.86 -0.92 -6.96
C SER A 290 5.24 -0.02 -8.14
N VAL A 291 4.98 1.30 -8.05
CA VAL A 291 5.42 2.28 -9.04
C VAL A 291 6.30 3.32 -8.36
N GLU A 292 7.46 3.60 -8.94
CA GLU A 292 8.47 4.47 -8.35
C GLU A 292 9.02 5.46 -9.37
N GLY A 293 9.22 6.71 -8.96
CA GLY A 293 9.98 7.71 -9.71
C GLY A 293 11.48 7.52 -9.51
N LEU A 294 12.26 7.48 -10.59
CA LEU A 294 13.72 7.31 -10.52
C LEU A 294 14.42 8.47 -9.82
N ASP A 295 13.87 9.69 -9.94
CA ASP A 295 14.41 10.90 -9.30
C ASP A 295 13.80 11.17 -7.92
N ASP A 296 12.95 10.27 -7.42
CA ASP A 296 12.35 10.37 -6.09
C ASP A 296 13.34 9.88 -5.01
N ALA A 297 14.40 10.65 -4.80
CA ALA A 297 15.38 10.30 -3.78
C ALA A 297 14.76 10.15 -2.38
N TRP A 298 13.66 10.89 -2.09
CA TRP A 298 12.96 10.78 -0.83
C TRP A 298 12.37 9.39 -0.60
N ALA A 299 11.70 8.82 -1.61
CA ALA A 299 11.05 7.51 -1.49
C ALA A 299 12.00 6.31 -1.56
N ASN A 300 13.30 6.53 -1.76
CA ASN A 300 14.30 5.47 -1.85
C ASN A 300 13.91 4.39 -2.90
N PRO A 301 13.90 4.71 -4.20
CA PRO A 301 13.53 3.75 -5.24
C PRO A 301 14.46 2.52 -5.27
N TYR A 302 15.73 2.67 -4.87
CA TYR A 302 16.65 1.54 -4.73
C TYR A 302 16.21 0.58 -3.61
N GLY A 303 15.75 1.09 -2.48
CA GLY A 303 15.17 0.27 -1.41
C GLY A 303 13.92 -0.49 -1.85
N THR A 304 13.09 0.13 -2.72
CA THR A 304 11.93 -0.57 -3.34
C THR A 304 12.37 -1.72 -4.24
N TYR A 305 13.45 -1.54 -5.01
CA TYR A 305 14.05 -2.59 -5.84
C TYR A 305 14.51 -3.78 -4.98
N LEU A 306 15.25 -3.51 -3.92
CA LEU A 306 15.76 -4.57 -3.04
C LEU A 306 14.62 -5.36 -2.36
N THR A 307 13.60 -4.68 -1.86
CA THR A 307 12.46 -5.34 -1.23
C THR A 307 11.59 -6.10 -2.23
N TRP A 308 11.49 -5.63 -3.49
CA TRP A 308 10.85 -6.35 -4.57
C TRP A 308 11.57 -7.68 -4.84
N GLN A 309 12.89 -7.64 -5.02
CA GLN A 309 13.69 -8.85 -5.23
C GLN A 309 13.63 -9.81 -4.03
N ALA A 310 13.72 -9.27 -2.80
CA ALA A 310 13.71 -10.10 -1.60
C ALA A 310 12.35 -10.75 -1.31
N ALA A 311 11.24 -10.20 -1.82
CA ALA A 311 9.92 -10.81 -1.73
C ALA A 311 9.67 -11.86 -2.83
N GLN A 312 10.36 -11.77 -3.98
CA GLN A 312 10.13 -12.64 -5.15
C GLN A 312 10.11 -14.13 -4.84
N PRO A 313 11.04 -14.69 -4.03
CA PRO A 313 11.05 -16.12 -3.73
C PRO A 313 9.75 -16.65 -3.11
N VAL A 314 9.01 -15.80 -2.38
CA VAL A 314 7.70 -16.19 -1.81
C VAL A 314 6.65 -16.30 -2.89
N PHE A 315 6.60 -15.34 -3.82
CA PHE A 315 5.68 -15.39 -4.95
C PHE A 315 5.97 -16.60 -5.84
N ASP A 316 7.25 -16.91 -6.08
CA ASP A 316 7.66 -18.08 -6.87
C ASP A 316 7.25 -19.39 -6.18
N LEU A 317 7.47 -19.51 -4.87
CA LEU A 317 7.06 -20.67 -4.07
C LEU A 317 5.55 -20.93 -4.16
N LEU A 318 4.75 -19.86 -4.24
CA LEU A 318 3.30 -19.93 -4.35
C LEU A 318 2.79 -20.05 -5.79
N GLY A 319 3.68 -20.20 -6.79
CA GLY A 319 3.33 -20.30 -8.19
C GLY A 319 2.75 -19.01 -8.79
N ALA A 320 3.07 -17.88 -8.21
CA ALA A 320 2.54 -16.56 -8.56
C ALA A 320 3.66 -15.53 -8.84
N GLY A 321 4.80 -15.98 -9.33
CA GLY A 321 5.99 -15.14 -9.55
C GLY A 321 5.73 -13.91 -10.41
N GLU A 322 4.81 -14.01 -11.37
CA GLU A 322 4.38 -12.89 -12.23
C GLU A 322 3.55 -11.81 -11.51
N ASN A 323 3.08 -12.08 -10.29
CA ASN A 323 2.26 -11.17 -9.51
C ASN A 323 3.06 -10.18 -8.66
N ASN A 324 4.37 -10.35 -8.53
CA ASN A 324 5.23 -9.39 -7.83
C ASN A 324 5.88 -8.45 -8.85
N CYS A 325 5.31 -7.27 -9.03
CA CYS A 325 5.67 -6.37 -10.11
C CYS A 325 6.16 -5.01 -9.61
N VAL A 326 7.07 -4.42 -10.37
CA VAL A 326 7.59 -3.06 -10.13
C VAL A 326 7.71 -2.29 -11.45
N MET A 327 7.37 -1.02 -11.42
CA MET A 327 7.53 -0.09 -12.53
C MET A 327 8.33 1.13 -12.08
N TYR A 328 9.39 1.44 -12.80
CA TYR A 328 10.17 2.66 -12.63
C TYR A 328 9.93 3.60 -13.80
N ARG A 329 9.62 4.84 -13.49
CA ARG A 329 9.45 5.93 -14.45
C ARG A 329 10.43 7.07 -14.19
N GLU A 330 10.59 7.94 -15.18
CA GLU A 330 11.29 9.21 -14.98
C GLU A 330 10.56 10.12 -13.99
N GLY A 331 11.28 11.10 -13.43
CA GLY A 331 10.73 12.09 -12.52
C GLY A 331 10.68 11.67 -11.06
N GLY A 332 10.20 12.58 -10.24
CA GLY A 332 10.25 12.50 -8.77
C GLY A 332 8.95 12.05 -8.11
N HIS A 333 8.71 12.61 -6.93
CA HIS A 333 7.63 12.26 -6.01
C HIS A 333 6.25 12.72 -6.50
N ALA A 334 5.61 11.94 -7.34
CA ALA A 334 4.33 12.28 -7.96
C ALA A 334 3.37 11.07 -8.05
N PHE A 335 2.09 11.35 -8.18
CA PHE A 335 1.05 10.40 -8.58
C PHE A 335 0.16 11.09 -9.60
N GLY A 336 0.58 11.04 -10.85
CA GLY A 336 -0.03 11.75 -11.96
C GLY A 336 -0.72 10.85 -12.97
N GLU A 337 -0.99 11.41 -14.15
CA GLU A 337 -1.66 10.69 -15.25
C GLU A 337 -0.88 9.43 -15.70
N GLU A 338 0.45 9.51 -15.68
CA GLU A 338 1.32 8.41 -16.08
C GLU A 338 1.18 7.23 -15.12
N ASP A 339 1.27 7.47 -13.81
CA ASP A 339 1.14 6.44 -12.78
C ASP A 339 -0.25 5.78 -12.81
N TRP A 340 -1.30 6.58 -13.01
CA TRP A 340 -2.64 6.06 -13.20
C TRP A 340 -2.76 5.23 -14.48
N GLY A 341 -2.07 5.62 -15.56
CA GLY A 341 -1.98 4.84 -16.79
C GLY A 341 -1.39 3.45 -16.54
N TYR A 342 -0.25 3.39 -15.87
CA TYR A 342 0.40 2.12 -15.51
C TYR A 342 -0.50 1.24 -14.63
N LEU A 343 -1.17 1.83 -13.64
CA LEU A 343 -2.09 1.10 -12.78
C LEU A 343 -3.26 0.50 -13.57
N LEU A 344 -3.88 1.27 -14.45
CA LEU A 344 -5.01 0.81 -15.26
C LEU A 344 -4.58 -0.28 -16.25
N ASP A 345 -3.43 -0.12 -16.90
CA ASP A 345 -2.89 -1.11 -17.83
C ASP A 345 -2.54 -2.42 -17.10
N PHE A 346 -1.95 -2.31 -15.89
CA PHE A 346 -1.69 -3.47 -15.05
C PHE A 346 -2.98 -4.19 -14.65
N CYS A 347 -4.01 -3.45 -14.24
CA CYS A 347 -5.31 -4.01 -13.87
C CYS A 347 -6.01 -4.65 -15.09
N ASP A 348 -5.93 -4.04 -16.27
CA ASP A 348 -6.49 -4.59 -17.51
C ASP A 348 -5.81 -5.91 -17.89
N TRP A 349 -4.48 -5.96 -17.78
CA TRP A 349 -3.74 -7.20 -17.97
C TRP A 349 -4.14 -8.27 -16.96
N ARG A 350 -4.17 -7.89 -15.68
CA ARG A 350 -4.41 -8.84 -14.58
C ARG A 350 -5.84 -9.38 -14.55
N PHE A 351 -6.82 -8.55 -14.83
CA PHE A 351 -8.24 -8.90 -14.70
C PHE A 351 -8.86 -9.40 -15.99
N PHE A 352 -8.35 -8.97 -17.13
CA PHE A 352 -8.97 -9.21 -18.42
C PHE A 352 -8.03 -9.81 -19.46
N GLY A 353 -6.75 -10.01 -19.14
CA GLY A 353 -5.74 -10.50 -20.08
C GLY A 353 -5.52 -9.54 -21.25
N LYS A 354 -5.69 -8.24 -21.04
CA LYS A 354 -5.53 -7.22 -22.09
C LYS A 354 -4.16 -6.56 -21.98
N GLY A 355 -3.58 -6.25 -23.14
CA GLY A 355 -2.26 -5.62 -23.22
C GLY A 355 -1.12 -6.62 -22.97
N GLU A 356 0.10 -6.10 -23.14
CA GLU A 356 1.33 -6.86 -22.91
C GLU A 356 2.07 -6.29 -21.69
N PRO A 357 2.62 -7.13 -20.82
CA PRO A 357 3.40 -6.66 -19.66
C PRO A 357 4.65 -5.89 -20.11
N TYR A 358 4.80 -4.66 -19.64
CA TYR A 358 5.98 -3.81 -19.88
C TYR A 358 6.63 -3.30 -18.59
N TRP A 359 6.11 -3.76 -17.46
CA TRP A 359 6.68 -3.52 -16.12
C TRP A 359 7.81 -4.50 -15.80
N ASN A 360 8.26 -4.52 -14.54
CA ASN A 360 9.45 -5.25 -14.07
C ASN A 360 10.74 -4.71 -14.69
N ASN A 361 10.77 -3.40 -14.89
CA ASN A 361 11.93 -2.67 -15.38
C ASN A 361 12.90 -2.24 -14.25
N GLY A 362 12.96 -3.00 -13.16
CA GLY A 362 13.73 -2.69 -11.95
C GLY A 362 15.21 -2.43 -12.19
N ALA A 363 15.79 -3.01 -13.25
CA ALA A 363 17.18 -2.74 -13.65
C ALA A 363 17.47 -1.25 -13.93
N ARG A 364 16.46 -0.44 -14.27
CA ARG A 364 16.61 1.03 -14.42
C ARG A 364 17.04 1.73 -13.12
N CYS A 365 16.76 1.11 -11.97
CA CYS A 365 17.15 1.66 -10.67
C CYS A 365 18.65 1.47 -10.38
N LEU A 366 19.34 0.62 -11.14
CA LEU A 366 20.76 0.29 -10.96
C LEU A 366 21.68 1.18 -11.81
N GLY A 367 21.14 1.87 -12.79
CA GLY A 367 21.87 2.71 -13.74
C GLY A 367 21.99 4.13 -13.32
#